data_9d99bfc1ccf412d7d0250ccbcc7df6d7
#
_entry.id   9d99bfc1ccf412d7d0250ccbcc7df6d7
#
_cell.length_a   1.000
_cell.length_b   1.000
_cell.length_c   1.000
_cell.angle_alpha   90.00
_cell.angle_beta   90.00
_cell.angle_gamma   90.00
#
_symmetry.space_group_name_H-M   'P 1'
#
loop_
_entity.id
_entity.type
_entity.pdbx_description
1 polymer ?
#
loop_
_entity_poly.entity_id
_entity_poly.type
_entity_poly.pdbx_seq_one_letter_code
_entity_poly.pdbx_strand_id
1 'polypeptide(L)'
;MSDFSKPELRPAEAPDENRRIYRGESMLRVFVPGDLLRVEKLTAAQIEIGDIIVFDTPRGTVTVHRVIERLGDGKLRTMGDNNPRPDPNTVAPDAVVMRVVSVRRTDGREEPVTRGKTGLAEFRRNRRRRWWTGELPRYMAGICRRLWPFKRKLETPVRFGDEEVFYVGDTPVARREASGRVRWASPWYRVKYKIG
;
A
#
# COMPACT_ATOMS: atom_id res chain seq x y z
N MET A 1 -25.56 2.37 -45.03
CA MET A 1 -26.29 1.75 -43.89
C MET A 1 -25.27 0.93 -43.13
N SER A 2 -24.64 1.53 -42.11
CA SER A 2 -23.61 0.91 -41.26
C SER A 2 -24.30 0.36 -40.02
N ASP A 3 -24.29 -0.96 -39.94
CA ASP A 3 -24.81 -1.73 -38.81
C ASP A 3 -23.89 -1.56 -37.61
N PHE A 4 -24.32 -0.73 -36.65
CA PHE A 4 -23.70 -0.64 -35.34
C PHE A 4 -24.22 -1.78 -34.47
N SER A 5 -23.60 -2.96 -34.60
CA SER A 5 -23.82 -4.07 -33.66
C SER A 5 -23.46 -3.59 -32.25
N LYS A 6 -24.47 -3.44 -31.40
CA LYS A 6 -24.31 -3.20 -29.97
C LYS A 6 -23.36 -4.23 -29.37
N PRO A 7 -22.34 -3.82 -28.57
CA PRO A 7 -21.52 -4.79 -27.83
C PRO A 7 -22.45 -5.60 -26.90
N GLU A 8 -22.50 -6.91 -27.10
CA GLU A 8 -23.13 -7.84 -26.18
C GLU A 8 -22.51 -7.68 -24.80
N LEU A 9 -23.26 -7.13 -23.87
CA LEU A 9 -22.92 -7.16 -22.44
C LEU A 9 -22.88 -8.64 -22.02
N ARG A 10 -21.68 -9.16 -21.83
CA ARG A 10 -21.51 -10.49 -21.22
C ARG A 10 -22.29 -10.50 -19.90
N PRO A 11 -23.13 -11.53 -19.65
CA PRO A 11 -23.82 -11.65 -18.37
C PRO A 11 -22.78 -11.57 -17.24
N ALA A 12 -23.09 -10.79 -16.19
CA ALA A 12 -22.26 -10.73 -14.99
C ALA A 12 -22.07 -12.18 -14.51
N GLU A 13 -20.82 -12.67 -14.57
CA GLU A 13 -20.48 -13.97 -14.02
C GLU A 13 -20.98 -14.02 -12.58
N ALA A 14 -21.71 -15.09 -12.23
CA ALA A 14 -22.17 -15.34 -10.87
C ALA A 14 -20.98 -15.15 -9.90
N PRO A 15 -21.21 -14.62 -8.69
CA PRO A 15 -20.13 -14.35 -7.75
C PRO A 15 -19.35 -15.65 -7.47
N ASP A 16 -18.17 -15.76 -8.05
CA ASP A 16 -17.27 -16.88 -7.85
C ASP A 16 -16.78 -16.81 -6.40
N GLU A 17 -17.16 -17.80 -5.60
CA GLU A 17 -16.77 -17.90 -4.18
C GLU A 17 -15.24 -17.84 -3.98
N ASN A 18 -14.49 -18.15 -5.03
CA ASN A 18 -13.02 -18.15 -5.02
C ASN A 18 -12.42 -16.83 -5.51
N ARG A 19 -13.22 -15.78 -5.72
CA ARG A 19 -12.75 -14.48 -6.16
C ARG A 19 -13.16 -13.37 -5.20
N ARG A 20 -12.25 -12.43 -4.96
CA ARG A 20 -12.47 -11.26 -4.10
C ARG A 20 -11.89 -10.02 -4.74
N ILE A 21 -12.68 -8.94 -4.81
CA ILE A 21 -12.15 -7.63 -5.25
C ILE A 21 -11.40 -7.00 -4.09
N TYR A 22 -10.14 -6.66 -4.31
CA TYR A 22 -9.34 -5.94 -3.33
C TYR A 22 -9.71 -4.46 -3.33
N ARG A 23 -9.99 -3.90 -2.14
CA ARG A 23 -10.41 -2.49 -1.97
C ARG A 23 -9.52 -1.71 -1.01
N GLY A 24 -8.60 -2.37 -0.33
CA GLY A 24 -7.76 -1.77 0.70
C GLY A 24 -6.48 -1.11 0.16
N GLU A 25 -5.77 -0.43 1.05
CA GLU A 25 -4.45 0.16 0.78
C GLU A 25 -3.32 -0.56 1.54
N SER A 26 -3.66 -1.43 2.49
CA SER A 26 -2.71 -2.09 3.37
C SER A 26 -1.74 -3.04 2.64
N MET A 27 -2.12 -3.54 1.46
CA MET A 27 -1.31 -4.43 0.62
C MET A 27 -0.79 -3.73 -0.65
N LEU A 28 -0.84 -2.40 -0.74
CA LEU A 28 -0.20 -1.66 -1.84
C LEU A 28 1.25 -2.12 -2.03
N ARG A 29 1.68 -2.35 -3.26
CA ARG A 29 2.90 -3.00 -3.79
C ARG A 29 2.70 -4.47 -4.16
N VAL A 30 1.71 -5.15 -3.60
CA VAL A 30 1.31 -6.51 -3.99
C VAL A 30 -0.03 -6.44 -4.70
N PHE A 31 -0.99 -5.70 -4.12
CA PHE A 31 -2.32 -5.49 -4.69
C PHE A 31 -2.64 -4.00 -4.74
N VAL A 32 -3.41 -3.59 -5.75
CA VAL A 32 -4.00 -2.25 -5.85
C VAL A 32 -5.52 -2.34 -5.77
N PRO A 33 -6.22 -1.30 -5.31
CA PRO A 33 -7.68 -1.28 -5.33
C PRO A 33 -8.22 -1.56 -6.73
N GLY A 34 -9.17 -2.49 -6.83
CA GLY A 34 -9.73 -2.97 -8.10
C GLY A 34 -9.14 -4.30 -8.59
N ASP A 35 -8.00 -4.74 -8.06
CA ASP A 35 -7.45 -6.07 -8.37
C ASP A 35 -8.43 -7.18 -7.96
N LEU A 36 -8.56 -8.22 -8.78
CA LEU A 36 -9.36 -9.39 -8.51
C LEU A 36 -8.47 -10.51 -7.97
N LEU A 37 -8.60 -10.80 -6.68
CA LEU A 37 -7.86 -11.85 -6.01
C LEU A 37 -8.54 -13.21 -6.23
N ARG A 38 -7.78 -14.19 -6.69
CA ARG A 38 -8.20 -15.60 -6.65
C ARG A 38 -7.75 -16.19 -5.32
N VAL A 39 -8.69 -16.83 -4.63
CA VAL A 39 -8.46 -17.39 -3.30
C VAL A 39 -8.76 -18.89 -3.29
N GLU A 40 -8.13 -19.62 -2.39
CA GLU A 40 -8.41 -21.03 -2.11
C GLU A 40 -8.65 -21.26 -0.64
N LYS A 41 -9.56 -22.18 -0.29
CA LYS A 41 -9.77 -22.64 1.08
C LYS A 41 -8.54 -23.43 1.51
N LEU A 42 -8.17 -23.29 2.79
CA LEU A 42 -7.06 -24.06 3.36
C LEU A 42 -7.36 -24.46 4.81
N THR A 43 -6.68 -25.48 5.26
CA THR A 43 -6.70 -25.90 6.68
C THR A 43 -5.63 -25.16 7.48
N ALA A 44 -5.79 -25.10 8.80
CA ALA A 44 -4.82 -24.49 9.70
C ALA A 44 -3.38 -25.03 9.54
N ALA A 45 -3.25 -26.32 9.22
CA ALA A 45 -1.95 -26.98 8.99
C ALA A 45 -1.27 -26.53 7.69
N GLN A 46 -2.03 -26.06 6.71
CA GLN A 46 -1.51 -25.61 5.39
C GLN A 46 -1.06 -24.16 5.36
N ILE A 47 -1.31 -23.42 6.44
CA ILE A 47 -0.91 -22.02 6.52
C ILE A 47 0.60 -21.93 6.75
N GLU A 48 1.31 -21.27 5.87
CA GLU A 48 2.75 -21.03 5.97
C GLU A 48 3.05 -19.56 6.30
N ILE A 49 4.18 -19.33 6.97
CA ILE A 49 4.71 -17.96 7.15
C ILE A 49 5.10 -17.43 5.78
N GLY A 50 4.53 -16.29 5.39
CA GLY A 50 4.69 -15.68 4.07
C GLY A 50 3.45 -15.77 3.19
N ASP A 51 2.46 -16.60 3.55
CA ASP A 51 1.18 -16.64 2.87
C ASP A 51 0.40 -15.33 3.05
N ILE A 52 -0.36 -14.94 2.04
CA ILE A 52 -1.35 -13.88 2.14
C ILE A 52 -2.71 -14.53 2.40
N ILE A 53 -3.27 -14.26 3.55
CA ILE A 53 -4.51 -14.89 4.02
C ILE A 53 -5.67 -13.90 4.06
N VAL A 54 -6.88 -14.45 3.92
CA VAL A 54 -8.13 -13.73 4.11
C VAL A 54 -8.73 -14.23 5.43
N PHE A 55 -9.04 -13.32 6.31
CA PHE A 55 -9.59 -13.63 7.63
C PHE A 55 -10.54 -12.53 8.12
N ASP A 56 -11.42 -12.89 9.02
CA ASP A 56 -12.33 -11.96 9.67
C ASP A 56 -11.67 -11.35 10.91
N THR A 57 -11.75 -10.04 11.02
CA THR A 57 -11.32 -9.35 12.24
C THR A 57 -12.41 -9.43 13.29
N PRO A 58 -12.07 -9.23 14.58
CA PRO A 58 -13.09 -9.18 15.66
C PRO A 58 -14.18 -8.11 15.45
N ARG A 59 -13.94 -7.16 14.55
CA ARG A 59 -14.93 -6.12 14.18
C ARG A 59 -15.83 -6.52 12.99
N GLY A 60 -15.76 -7.77 12.54
CA GLY A 60 -16.53 -8.26 11.39
C GLY A 60 -16.06 -7.75 10.03
N THR A 61 -14.83 -7.25 9.94
CA THR A 61 -14.26 -6.78 8.68
C THR A 61 -13.36 -7.84 8.07
N VAL A 62 -13.61 -8.20 6.81
CA VAL A 62 -12.74 -9.10 6.04
C VAL A 62 -11.42 -8.38 5.75
N THR A 63 -10.32 -9.00 6.12
CA THR A 63 -8.97 -8.45 5.97
C THR A 63 -8.10 -9.40 5.15
N VAL A 64 -7.23 -8.82 4.32
CA VAL A 64 -6.27 -9.52 3.47
C VAL A 64 -4.87 -9.07 3.87
N HIS A 65 -4.15 -9.87 4.65
CA HIS A 65 -2.80 -9.55 5.12
C HIS A 65 -1.87 -10.76 5.03
N ARG A 66 -0.57 -10.51 5.14
CA ARG A 66 0.46 -11.55 5.10
C ARG A 66 0.75 -12.09 6.48
N VAL A 67 0.89 -13.41 6.59
CA VAL A 67 1.42 -14.08 7.78
C VAL A 67 2.92 -13.80 7.87
N ILE A 68 3.35 -13.13 8.93
CA ILE A 68 4.76 -12.78 9.14
C ILE A 68 5.43 -13.63 10.23
N GLU A 69 4.62 -14.25 11.11
CA GLU A 69 5.11 -15.07 12.21
C GLU A 69 4.02 -16.03 12.70
N ARG A 70 4.41 -17.20 13.19
CA ARG A 70 3.58 -18.09 13.97
C ARG A 70 4.09 -18.07 15.41
N LEU A 71 3.20 -17.75 16.35
CA LEU A 71 3.52 -17.61 17.77
C LEU A 71 3.57 -18.98 18.47
N GLY A 72 4.14 -19.03 19.66
CA GLY A 72 4.27 -20.28 20.44
C GLY A 72 2.93 -20.90 20.84
N ASP A 73 1.85 -20.12 20.92
CA ASP A 73 0.47 -20.57 21.14
C ASP A 73 -0.24 -20.99 19.83
N GLY A 74 0.47 -21.06 18.72
CA GLY A 74 -0.04 -21.43 17.41
C GLY A 74 -0.73 -20.29 16.63
N LYS A 75 -1.03 -19.17 17.26
CA LYS A 75 -1.64 -18.01 16.59
C LYS A 75 -0.71 -17.39 15.57
N LEU A 76 -1.31 -16.69 14.64
CA LEU A 76 -0.62 -16.03 13.52
C LEU A 76 -0.51 -14.53 13.79
N ARG A 77 0.68 -13.98 13.59
CA ARG A 77 0.88 -12.55 13.50
C ARG A 77 0.84 -12.15 12.02
N THR A 78 -0.01 -11.20 11.71
CA THR A 78 -0.23 -10.73 10.34
C THR A 78 0.21 -9.28 10.17
N MET A 79 0.40 -8.89 8.92
CA MET A 79 0.75 -7.53 8.56
C MET A 79 0.41 -7.25 7.11
N GLY A 80 -0.17 -6.08 6.82
CA GLY A 80 -0.26 -5.57 5.47
C GLY A 80 1.11 -5.16 4.94
N ASP A 81 1.42 -5.54 3.68
CA ASP A 81 2.73 -5.26 3.07
C ASP A 81 3.04 -3.76 2.99
N ASN A 82 2.02 -2.91 3.00
CA ASN A 82 2.15 -1.45 3.04
C ASN A 82 2.06 -0.85 4.45
N ASN A 83 1.74 -1.63 5.48
CA ASN A 83 1.61 -1.12 6.83
C ASN A 83 2.99 -0.90 7.49
N PRO A 84 3.15 0.11 8.36
CA PRO A 84 4.41 0.34 9.08
C PRO A 84 4.65 -0.66 10.20
N ARG A 85 3.57 -1.23 10.78
CA ARG A 85 3.60 -2.11 11.95
C ARG A 85 2.75 -3.36 11.71
N PRO A 86 3.05 -4.48 12.40
CA PRO A 86 2.16 -5.63 12.45
C PRO A 86 0.77 -5.26 12.95
N ASP A 87 -0.20 -6.11 12.62
CA ASP A 87 -1.55 -5.97 13.13
C ASP A 87 -1.56 -6.10 14.67
N PRO A 88 -2.37 -5.29 15.37
CA PRO A 88 -2.40 -5.30 16.84
C PRO A 88 -2.94 -6.61 17.40
N ASN A 89 -3.82 -7.28 16.66
CA ASN A 89 -4.44 -8.55 17.05
C ASN A 89 -3.76 -9.71 16.33
N THR A 90 -3.66 -10.84 17.02
CA THR A 90 -3.24 -12.12 16.43
C THR A 90 -4.46 -12.84 15.86
N VAL A 91 -4.24 -13.68 14.86
CA VAL A 91 -5.28 -14.45 14.17
C VAL A 91 -5.15 -15.91 14.57
N ALA A 92 -6.23 -16.51 15.05
CA ALA A 92 -6.27 -17.95 15.28
C ALA A 92 -6.28 -18.68 13.92
N PRO A 93 -5.56 -19.81 13.77
CA PRO A 93 -5.47 -20.48 12.47
C PRO A 93 -6.82 -20.96 11.91
N ASP A 94 -7.77 -21.26 12.77
CA ASP A 94 -9.14 -21.66 12.44
C ASP A 94 -10.02 -20.48 11.98
N ALA A 95 -9.64 -19.25 12.32
CA ALA A 95 -10.29 -18.04 11.80
C ALA A 95 -9.85 -17.65 10.39
N VAL A 96 -8.88 -18.36 9.81
CA VAL A 96 -8.40 -18.11 8.44
C VAL A 96 -9.33 -18.82 7.47
N VAL A 97 -9.99 -18.02 6.62
CA VAL A 97 -11.00 -18.55 5.70
C VAL A 97 -10.34 -19.04 4.40
N MET A 98 -9.37 -18.28 3.88
CA MET A 98 -8.81 -18.53 2.55
C MET A 98 -7.38 -17.99 2.45
N ARG A 99 -6.64 -18.48 1.43
CA ARG A 99 -5.34 -17.94 0.99
C ARG A 99 -5.44 -17.36 -0.41
N VAL A 100 -4.76 -16.26 -0.67
CA VAL A 100 -4.64 -15.68 -2.00
C VAL A 100 -3.59 -16.45 -2.80
N VAL A 101 -3.94 -16.91 -4.01
CA VAL A 101 -3.07 -17.71 -4.88
C VAL A 101 -2.65 -17.00 -6.15
N SER A 102 -3.53 -16.17 -6.71
CA SER A 102 -3.20 -15.31 -7.85
C SER A 102 -3.97 -14.00 -7.77
N VAL A 103 -3.53 -13.03 -8.56
CA VAL A 103 -4.19 -11.73 -8.72
C VAL A 103 -4.39 -11.47 -10.20
N ARG A 104 -5.61 -11.09 -10.59
CA ARG A 104 -5.90 -10.53 -11.90
C ARG A 104 -5.94 -9.01 -11.77
N ARG A 105 -5.06 -8.37 -12.49
CA ARG A 105 -4.93 -6.90 -12.53
C ARG A 105 -6.09 -6.28 -13.30
N THR A 106 -6.30 -4.99 -13.11
CA THR A 106 -7.33 -4.23 -13.83
C THR A 106 -7.13 -4.22 -15.35
N ASP A 107 -5.90 -4.44 -15.83
CA ASP A 107 -5.58 -4.61 -17.26
C ASP A 107 -5.78 -6.04 -17.79
N GLY A 108 -6.31 -6.94 -16.96
CA GLY A 108 -6.63 -8.33 -17.30
C GLY A 108 -5.47 -9.33 -17.12
N ARG A 109 -4.24 -8.89 -16.85
CA ARG A 109 -3.11 -9.80 -16.58
C ARG A 109 -3.34 -10.58 -15.29
N GLU A 110 -3.08 -11.88 -15.31
CA GLU A 110 -3.12 -12.72 -14.12
C GLU A 110 -1.69 -13.10 -13.70
N GLU A 111 -1.38 -12.89 -12.43
CA GLU A 111 -0.05 -13.12 -11.86
C GLU A 111 -0.19 -14.01 -10.62
N PRO A 112 0.68 -15.03 -10.45
CA PRO A 112 0.69 -15.83 -9.24
C PRO A 112 1.18 -14.99 -8.06
N VAL A 113 0.61 -15.25 -6.89
CA VAL A 113 1.04 -14.61 -5.63
C VAL A 113 2.08 -15.49 -4.96
N THR A 114 3.21 -14.89 -4.60
CA THR A 114 4.27 -15.59 -3.87
C THR A 114 3.83 -15.93 -2.44
N ARG A 115 4.16 -17.12 -1.98
CA ARG A 115 3.73 -17.69 -0.70
C ARG A 115 4.87 -18.38 0.03
N GLY A 116 4.64 -18.76 1.28
CA GLY A 116 5.62 -19.45 2.10
C GLY A 116 6.93 -18.67 2.21
N LYS A 117 8.05 -19.36 2.21
CA LYS A 117 9.40 -18.75 2.33
C LYS A 117 9.68 -17.68 1.26
N THR A 118 9.22 -17.89 0.03
CA THR A 118 9.40 -16.94 -1.09
C THR A 118 8.57 -15.68 -0.84
N GLY A 119 7.31 -15.83 -0.40
CA GLY A 119 6.45 -14.70 -0.06
C GLY A 119 7.03 -13.87 1.09
N LEU A 120 7.57 -14.52 2.12
CA LEU A 120 8.24 -13.81 3.22
C LEU A 120 9.50 -13.07 2.76
N ALA A 121 10.29 -13.66 1.86
CA ALA A 121 11.49 -13.02 1.30
C ALA A 121 11.11 -11.76 0.49
N GLU A 122 10.06 -11.86 -0.32
CA GLU A 122 9.52 -10.71 -1.07
C GLU A 122 9.05 -9.59 -0.15
N PHE A 123 8.27 -9.93 0.88
CA PHE A 123 7.84 -8.99 1.90
C PHE A 123 9.01 -8.24 2.54
N ARG A 124 10.05 -8.96 2.99
CA ARG A 124 11.26 -8.37 3.57
C ARG A 124 12.00 -7.45 2.60
N ARG A 125 12.10 -7.84 1.33
CA ARG A 125 12.69 -7.03 0.26
C ARG A 125 11.90 -5.73 0.04
N ASN A 126 10.57 -5.82 -0.03
CA ASN A 126 9.69 -4.68 -0.23
C ASN A 126 9.74 -3.71 0.96
N ARG A 127 9.77 -4.22 2.18
CA ARG A 127 9.97 -3.39 3.40
C ARG A 127 11.31 -2.68 3.39
N ARG A 128 12.40 -3.40 3.05
CA ARG A 128 13.75 -2.82 2.96
C ARG A 128 13.77 -1.68 1.93
N ARG A 129 13.19 -1.89 0.74
CA ARG A 129 13.05 -0.82 -0.26
C ARG A 129 12.26 0.37 0.26
N ARG A 130 11.14 0.15 0.96
CA ARG A 130 10.35 1.22 1.56
C ARG A 130 11.17 2.05 2.55
N TRP A 131 11.97 1.41 3.39
CA TRP A 131 12.83 2.10 4.34
C TRP A 131 13.83 3.00 3.62
N TRP A 132 14.52 2.47 2.58
CA TRP A 132 15.48 3.24 1.79
C TRP A 132 14.86 4.38 1.00
N THR A 133 13.68 4.21 0.42
CA THR A 133 13.05 5.21 -0.48
C THR A 133 12.12 6.19 0.24
N GLY A 134 11.59 5.83 1.41
CA GLY A 134 10.59 6.61 2.12
C GLY A 134 11.02 7.09 3.50
N GLU A 135 11.39 6.17 4.38
CA GLU A 135 11.65 6.52 5.80
C GLU A 135 13.06 7.08 6.02
N LEU A 136 14.09 6.46 5.41
CA LEU A 136 15.46 6.94 5.53
C LEU A 136 15.65 8.38 5.01
N PRO A 137 15.16 8.73 3.80
CA PRO A 137 15.25 10.12 3.35
C PRO A 137 14.56 11.12 4.27
N ARG A 138 13.42 10.74 4.88
CA ARG A 138 12.73 11.60 5.85
C ARG A 138 13.53 11.77 7.13
N TYR A 139 14.11 10.69 7.64
CA TYR A 139 14.98 10.72 8.84
C TYR A 139 16.24 11.56 8.60
N MET A 140 16.93 11.31 7.49
CA MET A 140 18.13 12.06 7.10
C MET A 140 17.81 13.54 6.86
N ALA A 141 16.70 13.85 6.20
CA ALA A 141 16.24 15.23 6.01
C ALA A 141 15.96 15.92 7.35
N GLY A 142 15.46 15.19 8.36
CA GLY A 142 15.26 15.69 9.72
C GLY A 142 16.59 16.09 10.39
N ILE A 143 17.60 15.23 10.30
CA ILE A 143 18.96 15.49 10.82
C ILE A 143 19.59 16.66 10.07
N CYS A 144 19.61 16.60 8.73
CA CYS A 144 20.20 17.66 7.91
C CYS A 144 19.53 19.02 8.16
N ARG A 145 18.21 19.05 8.39
CA ARG A 145 17.50 20.29 8.74
C ARG A 145 18.02 20.91 10.03
N ARG A 146 18.40 20.07 11.00
CA ARG A 146 18.92 20.53 12.30
C ARG A 146 20.35 21.03 12.20
N LEU A 147 21.14 20.43 11.28
CA LEU A 147 22.55 20.73 11.08
C LEU A 147 22.83 21.78 10.00
N TRP A 148 21.81 22.12 9.17
CA TRP A 148 21.97 23.03 8.02
C TRP A 148 21.44 24.42 8.31
N PRO A 149 22.31 25.39 8.66
CA PRO A 149 21.87 26.74 9.06
C PRO A 149 21.40 27.61 7.88
N PHE A 150 21.85 27.29 6.65
CA PHE A 150 21.60 28.13 5.48
C PHE A 150 20.46 27.60 4.63
N LYS A 151 19.24 28.10 4.87
CA LYS A 151 18.09 27.83 4.00
C LYS A 151 17.86 28.98 3.04
N ARG A 152 17.71 28.67 1.76
CA ARG A 152 17.29 29.65 0.76
C ARG A 152 15.79 29.95 0.94
N LYS A 153 15.45 31.24 0.92
CA LYS A 153 14.07 31.69 1.01
C LYS A 153 13.39 31.50 -0.34
N LEU A 154 12.18 30.94 -0.34
CA LEU A 154 11.30 30.89 -1.51
C LEU A 154 10.40 32.12 -1.44
N GLU A 155 10.49 33.01 -2.43
CA GLU A 155 9.91 34.35 -2.32
C GLU A 155 8.58 34.52 -3.04
N THR A 156 8.37 33.83 -4.16
CA THR A 156 7.19 34.10 -5.01
C THR A 156 6.39 32.83 -5.25
N PRO A 157 5.26 32.66 -4.54
CA PRO A 157 4.33 31.56 -4.87
C PRO A 157 3.48 31.92 -6.09
N VAL A 158 3.10 30.92 -6.85
CA VAL A 158 2.00 31.00 -7.82
C VAL A 158 0.71 30.61 -7.09
N ARG A 159 -0.31 31.45 -7.18
CA ARG A 159 -1.60 31.21 -6.54
C ARG A 159 -2.53 30.44 -7.47
N PHE A 160 -3.15 29.38 -6.93
CA PHE A 160 -4.20 28.61 -7.56
C PHE A 160 -5.41 28.57 -6.62
N GLY A 161 -6.35 29.51 -6.77
CA GLY A 161 -7.43 29.69 -5.82
C GLY A 161 -6.88 30.03 -4.43
N ASP A 162 -7.25 29.23 -3.43
CA ASP A 162 -6.84 29.39 -2.02
C ASP A 162 -5.50 28.71 -1.67
N GLU A 163 -4.82 28.14 -2.65
CA GLU A 163 -3.54 27.47 -2.46
C GLU A 163 -2.38 28.27 -3.07
N GLU A 164 -1.23 28.21 -2.41
CA GLU A 164 0.02 28.80 -2.90
C GLU A 164 1.03 27.69 -3.22
N VAL A 165 1.55 27.67 -4.45
CA VAL A 165 2.56 26.72 -4.90
C VAL A 165 3.89 27.42 -5.10
N PHE A 166 4.94 26.91 -4.48
CA PHE A 166 6.29 27.42 -4.54
C PHE A 166 7.12 26.60 -5.53
N TYR A 167 7.87 27.26 -6.40
CA TYR A 167 8.67 26.65 -7.44
C TYR A 167 10.16 26.93 -7.26
N VAL A 168 10.99 26.05 -7.81
CA VAL A 168 12.43 26.28 -8.04
C VAL A 168 12.68 25.95 -9.52
N GLY A 169 12.88 26.98 -10.33
CA GLY A 169 12.73 26.86 -11.78
C GLY A 169 11.29 26.41 -12.09
N ASP A 170 11.14 25.39 -12.95
CA ASP A 170 9.85 24.84 -13.34
C ASP A 170 9.33 23.73 -12.41
N THR A 171 10.07 23.43 -11.34
CA THR A 171 9.72 22.32 -10.45
C THR A 171 8.94 22.80 -9.22
N PRO A 172 7.71 22.31 -8.98
CA PRO A 172 6.97 22.62 -7.77
C PRO A 172 7.63 21.93 -6.57
N VAL A 173 8.00 22.70 -5.54
CA VAL A 173 8.76 22.21 -4.38
C VAL A 173 7.96 22.21 -3.09
N ALA A 174 6.96 23.08 -2.98
CA ALA A 174 6.07 23.13 -1.81
C ALA A 174 4.71 23.71 -2.20
N ARG A 175 3.68 23.37 -1.41
CA ARG A 175 2.32 23.89 -1.50
C ARG A 175 1.88 24.34 -0.12
N ARG A 176 1.31 25.54 -0.02
CA ARG A 176 0.64 26.06 1.19
C ARG A 176 -0.85 26.01 0.95
N GLU A 177 -1.58 25.28 1.79
CA GLU A 177 -3.03 25.20 1.78
C GLU A 177 -3.65 26.45 2.44
N ALA A 178 -4.93 26.71 2.20
CA ALA A 178 -5.69 27.79 2.85
C ALA A 178 -5.61 27.74 4.39
N SER A 179 -5.50 26.55 4.97
CA SER A 179 -5.27 26.31 6.40
C SER A 179 -3.89 26.78 6.91
N GLY A 180 -3.02 27.28 6.04
CA GLY A 180 -1.63 27.62 6.35
C GLY A 180 -0.69 26.40 6.41
N ARG A 181 -1.21 25.20 6.26
CA ARG A 181 -0.40 23.97 6.27
C ARG A 181 0.48 23.89 5.02
N VAL A 182 1.76 23.64 5.22
CA VAL A 182 2.73 23.49 4.13
C VAL A 182 3.03 22.02 3.86
N ARG A 183 2.83 21.58 2.61
CA ARG A 183 3.24 20.28 2.10
C ARG A 183 4.45 20.45 1.17
N TRP A 184 5.50 19.69 1.42
CA TRP A 184 6.71 19.69 0.61
C TRP A 184 6.69 18.51 -0.37
N ALA A 185 7.05 18.74 -1.62
CA ALA A 185 7.14 17.68 -2.64
C ALA A 185 8.21 16.63 -2.28
N SER A 186 9.24 17.03 -1.54
CA SER A 186 10.26 16.13 -1.00
C SER A 186 10.74 16.62 0.37
N PRO A 187 11.10 15.70 1.30
CA PRO A 187 11.73 16.08 2.56
C PRO A 187 13.00 16.93 2.41
N TRP A 188 13.75 16.71 1.32
CA TRP A 188 14.98 17.45 0.99
C TRP A 188 14.73 18.92 0.65
N TYR A 189 13.60 19.26 0.05
CA TYR A 189 13.24 20.67 -0.18
C TYR A 189 13.02 21.42 1.14
N ARG A 190 12.41 20.74 2.13
CA ARG A 190 12.25 21.30 3.49
C ARG A 190 13.60 21.55 4.20
N VAL A 191 14.65 20.83 3.81
CA VAL A 191 16.02 21.06 4.32
C VAL A 191 16.62 22.29 3.67
N LYS A 192 16.53 22.42 2.35
CA LYS A 192 17.20 23.44 1.54
C LYS A 192 16.50 24.79 1.55
N TYR A 193 15.17 24.82 1.73
CA TYR A 193 14.36 26.03 1.55
C TYR A 193 13.53 26.35 2.79
N LYS A 194 13.18 27.64 2.93
CA LYS A 194 12.16 28.15 3.84
C LYS A 194 11.16 28.99 3.07
N ILE A 195 9.90 28.93 3.47
CA ILE A 195 8.84 29.77 2.94
C ILE A 195 8.83 31.05 3.78
N GLY A 196 8.82 32.19 3.13
CA GLY A 196 8.78 33.50 3.74
C GLY A 196 7.43 33.79 4.40
#